data_0ca89c2a6eff366fc88368755d0c70a8
#
_entry.id   0ca89c2a6eff366fc88368755d0c70a8
#
_cell.length_a   1.000
_cell.length_b   1.000
_cell.length_c   1.000
_cell.angle_alpha   90.00
_cell.angle_beta   90.00
_cell.angle_gamma   90.00
#
_symmetry.space_group_name_H-M   'P 1'
#
loop_
_entity.id
_entity.type
_entity.pdbx_description
1 polymer ?
#
loop_
_entity_poly.entity_id
_entity_poly.type
_entity_poly.pdbx_seq_one_letter_code
_entity_poly.pdbx_strand_id
1 'polypeptide(L)'
;LAQIDAVVSDLGVDAVKIGMIGSAFTANLVADRLQGMDVPIVFDPVMVATSGSVLADDATIAAFGRLMELATVATPNLPELHRLTGKDDPVESALSLVGKHRCAVLIKGGHEEGDALADALIEEDNMTSWQGQRINTTSTHGTGCTLAS
;
A
#
# COMPACT_ATOMS: atom_id res chain seq x y z
N LEU A 1 13.57 -11.87 -10.04
CA LEU A 1 13.59 -12.76 -8.86
C LEU A 1 15.01 -13.02 -8.36
N ALA A 2 15.99 -13.31 -9.23
CA ALA A 2 17.36 -13.61 -8.82
C ALA A 2 17.99 -12.59 -7.85
N GLN A 3 17.66 -11.31 -7.98
CA GLN A 3 18.12 -10.26 -7.06
C GLN A 3 17.49 -10.42 -5.67
N ILE A 4 16.18 -10.74 -5.60
CA ILE A 4 15.50 -11.00 -4.32
C ILE A 4 16.11 -12.25 -3.67
N ASP A 5 16.30 -13.31 -4.45
CA ASP A 5 16.87 -14.56 -3.96
C ASP A 5 18.29 -14.35 -3.41
N ALA A 6 19.12 -13.60 -4.11
CA ALA A 6 20.48 -13.29 -3.67
C ALA A 6 20.49 -12.53 -2.34
N VAL A 7 19.66 -11.48 -2.20
CA VAL A 7 19.58 -10.69 -0.95
C VAL A 7 19.04 -11.55 0.20
N VAL A 8 17.96 -12.30 -0.03
CA VAL A 8 17.33 -13.12 1.01
C VAL A 8 18.25 -14.23 1.49
N SER A 9 19.02 -14.87 0.57
CA SER A 9 19.93 -15.96 0.93
C SER A 9 21.23 -15.49 1.57
N ASP A 10 21.73 -14.31 1.22
CA ASP A 10 23.04 -13.81 1.65
C ASP A 10 22.93 -12.97 2.94
N LEU A 11 21.96 -12.08 3.03
CA LEU A 11 21.81 -11.11 4.12
C LEU A 11 20.68 -11.49 5.11
N GLY A 12 19.73 -12.30 4.70
CA GLY A 12 18.46 -12.46 5.41
C GLY A 12 17.54 -11.26 5.22
N VAL A 13 16.32 -11.35 5.74
CA VAL A 13 15.30 -10.31 5.65
C VAL A 13 14.49 -10.28 6.93
N ASP A 14 14.39 -9.10 7.56
CA ASP A 14 13.57 -8.87 8.77
C ASP A 14 12.19 -8.30 8.43
N ALA A 15 12.06 -7.60 7.31
CA ALA A 15 10.79 -7.07 6.79
C ALA A 15 10.89 -6.83 5.28
N VAL A 16 9.76 -6.80 4.59
CA VAL A 16 9.67 -6.49 3.15
C VAL A 16 8.79 -5.27 2.94
N LYS A 17 9.27 -4.31 2.16
CA LYS A 17 8.43 -3.23 1.64
C LYS A 17 8.25 -3.39 0.13
N ILE A 18 6.99 -3.39 -0.32
CA ILE A 18 6.62 -3.41 -1.73
C ILE A 18 6.05 -2.04 -2.08
N GLY A 19 6.65 -1.37 -3.05
CA GLY A 19 6.15 -0.10 -3.61
C GLY A 19 5.59 -0.30 -5.01
N MET A 20 5.98 0.57 -5.94
CA MET A 20 5.51 0.54 -7.32
C MET A 20 5.78 -0.80 -8.00
N ILE A 21 4.73 -1.42 -8.52
CA ILE A 21 4.76 -2.62 -9.36
C ILE A 21 4.19 -2.29 -10.72
N GLY A 22 5.01 -2.37 -11.76
CA GLY A 22 4.66 -1.89 -13.10
C GLY A 22 3.87 -2.87 -13.98
N SER A 23 3.55 -4.09 -13.50
CA SER A 23 2.75 -5.06 -14.28
C SER A 23 2.17 -6.17 -13.42
N ALA A 24 1.03 -6.73 -13.86
CA ALA A 24 0.42 -7.90 -13.25
C ALA A 24 1.37 -9.11 -13.20
N PHE A 25 2.19 -9.30 -14.23
CA PHE A 25 3.20 -10.35 -14.27
C PHE A 25 4.22 -10.21 -13.13
N THR A 26 4.76 -9.01 -12.94
CA THR A 26 5.70 -8.73 -11.85
C THR A 26 5.04 -8.89 -10.48
N ALA A 27 3.79 -8.40 -10.31
CA ALA A 27 3.04 -8.54 -9.07
C ALA A 27 2.88 -10.01 -8.68
N ASN A 28 2.49 -10.86 -9.63
CA ASN A 28 2.34 -12.29 -9.39
C ASN A 28 3.67 -12.99 -9.06
N LEU A 29 4.75 -12.68 -9.78
CA LEU A 29 6.07 -13.23 -9.50
C LEU A 29 6.59 -12.85 -8.11
N VAL A 30 6.37 -11.60 -7.69
CA VAL A 30 6.75 -11.13 -6.35
C VAL A 30 5.91 -11.85 -5.31
N ALA A 31 4.59 -11.97 -5.50
CA ALA A 31 3.71 -12.70 -4.60
C ALA A 31 4.15 -14.17 -4.46
N ASP A 32 4.42 -14.86 -5.56
CA ASP A 32 4.90 -16.26 -5.53
C ASP A 32 6.20 -16.39 -4.73
N ARG A 33 7.12 -15.41 -4.85
CA ARG A 33 8.40 -15.44 -4.15
C ARG A 33 8.29 -15.14 -2.66
N LEU A 34 7.36 -14.29 -2.27
CA LEU A 34 7.15 -13.91 -0.86
C LEU A 34 6.26 -14.92 -0.12
N GLN A 35 5.55 -15.77 -0.85
CA GLN A 35 4.69 -16.78 -0.25
C GLN A 35 5.51 -17.72 0.67
N GLY A 36 5.07 -17.84 1.92
CA GLY A 36 5.73 -18.66 2.95
C GLY A 36 6.91 -17.98 3.65
N MET A 37 7.20 -16.71 3.36
CA MET A 37 8.12 -15.92 4.18
C MET A 37 7.41 -15.47 5.47
N ASP A 38 8.02 -15.75 6.61
CA ASP A 38 7.51 -15.37 7.94
C ASP A 38 8.14 -14.05 8.41
N VAL A 39 7.87 -12.99 7.65
CA VAL A 39 8.34 -11.61 7.96
C VAL A 39 7.24 -10.60 7.68
N PRO A 40 7.20 -9.46 8.38
CA PRO A 40 6.27 -8.39 8.08
C PRO A 40 6.41 -7.88 6.65
N ILE A 41 5.28 -7.69 5.97
CA ILE A 41 5.24 -7.15 4.60
C ILE A 41 4.38 -5.88 4.58
N VAL A 42 4.97 -4.78 4.14
CA VAL A 42 4.27 -3.51 3.90
C VAL A 42 4.05 -3.35 2.40
N PHE A 43 2.80 -3.22 1.98
CA PHE A 43 2.44 -3.00 0.59
C PHE A 43 1.87 -1.61 0.35
N ASP A 44 2.58 -0.79 -0.43
CA ASP A 44 2.14 0.52 -0.90
C ASP A 44 1.61 0.39 -2.35
N PRO A 45 0.28 0.39 -2.58
CA PRO A 45 -0.32 0.11 -3.88
C PRO A 45 -0.25 1.31 -4.81
N VAL A 46 0.95 1.76 -5.14
CA VAL A 46 1.20 2.93 -5.98
C VAL A 46 0.62 2.72 -7.38
N MET A 47 -0.35 3.56 -7.78
CA MET A 47 -1.04 3.46 -9.06
C MET A 47 -0.75 4.63 -10.00
N VAL A 48 -0.38 5.78 -9.43
CA VAL A 48 -0.13 7.02 -10.19
C VAL A 48 1.16 7.67 -9.68
N ALA A 49 2.00 8.10 -10.58
CA ALA A 49 3.18 8.87 -10.23
C ALA A 49 2.80 10.29 -9.78
N THR A 50 3.67 10.94 -9.02
CA THR A 50 3.51 12.36 -8.65
C THR A 50 3.38 13.28 -9.88
N SER A 51 3.92 12.86 -11.02
CA SER A 51 3.75 13.54 -12.32
C SER A 51 2.37 13.36 -12.96
N GLY A 52 1.48 12.53 -12.38
CA GLY A 52 0.17 12.18 -12.93
C GLY A 52 0.20 10.99 -13.91
N SER A 53 1.36 10.40 -14.18
CA SER A 53 1.45 9.23 -15.09
C SER A 53 0.83 8.00 -14.43
N VAL A 54 -0.03 7.28 -15.15
CA VAL A 54 -0.60 6.00 -14.72
C VAL A 54 0.51 4.94 -14.69
N LEU A 55 0.70 4.30 -13.53
CA LEU A 55 1.73 3.30 -13.29
C LEU A 55 1.18 1.87 -13.24
N ALA A 56 -0.10 1.71 -12.93
CA ALA A 56 -0.77 0.42 -12.86
C ALA A 56 -2.05 0.41 -13.71
N ASP A 57 -2.14 -0.53 -14.64
CA ASP A 57 -3.35 -0.82 -15.39
C ASP A 57 -4.33 -1.70 -14.57
N ASP A 58 -5.53 -1.94 -15.09
CA ASP A 58 -6.56 -2.72 -14.40
C ASP A 58 -6.12 -4.16 -14.10
N ALA A 59 -5.33 -4.76 -14.97
CA ALA A 59 -4.78 -6.10 -14.76
C ALA A 59 -3.77 -6.12 -13.61
N THR A 60 -2.94 -5.08 -13.50
CA THR A 60 -1.98 -4.90 -12.41
C THR A 60 -2.70 -4.67 -11.08
N ILE A 61 -3.73 -3.81 -11.08
CA ILE A 61 -4.57 -3.54 -9.89
C ILE A 61 -5.27 -4.83 -9.42
N ALA A 62 -5.79 -5.62 -10.35
CA ALA A 62 -6.38 -6.93 -9.99
C ALA A 62 -5.35 -7.88 -9.33
N ALA A 63 -4.11 -7.86 -9.80
CA ALA A 63 -3.03 -8.67 -9.22
C ALA A 63 -2.57 -8.18 -7.83
N PHE A 64 -2.83 -6.93 -7.45
CA PHE A 64 -2.54 -6.40 -6.12
C PHE A 64 -3.26 -7.15 -5.00
N GLY A 65 -4.40 -7.80 -5.30
CA GLY A 65 -5.11 -8.65 -4.34
C GLY A 65 -4.20 -9.71 -3.72
N ARG A 66 -3.37 -10.38 -4.52
CA ARG A 66 -2.40 -11.39 -4.03
C ARG A 66 -1.31 -10.79 -3.14
N LEU A 67 -0.87 -9.58 -3.43
CA LEU A 67 0.10 -8.89 -2.57
C LEU A 67 -0.53 -8.45 -1.25
N MET A 68 -1.79 -8.00 -1.27
CA MET A 68 -2.53 -7.67 -0.04
C MET A 68 -2.78 -8.90 0.84
N GLU A 69 -3.04 -10.08 0.26
CA GLU A 69 -3.19 -11.33 1.01
C GLU A 69 -1.92 -11.75 1.78
N LEU A 70 -0.75 -11.29 1.32
CA LEU A 70 0.54 -11.55 1.97
C LEU A 70 0.96 -10.40 2.89
N ALA A 71 0.36 -9.21 2.72
CA ALA A 71 0.77 -8.03 3.45
C ALA A 71 0.32 -8.06 4.92
N THR A 72 1.17 -7.61 5.81
CA THR A 72 0.81 -7.26 7.19
C THR A 72 -0.02 -5.98 7.19
N VAL A 73 0.39 -5.00 6.37
CA VAL A 73 -0.32 -3.74 6.20
C VAL A 73 -0.23 -3.23 4.76
N ALA A 74 -1.35 -2.77 4.23
CA ALA A 74 -1.42 -2.01 2.98
C ALA A 74 -1.57 -0.51 3.29
N THR A 75 -0.93 0.36 2.50
CA THR A 75 -0.89 1.81 2.78
C THR A 75 -1.44 2.65 1.61
N PRO A 76 -2.70 2.45 1.18
CA PRO A 76 -3.28 3.24 0.11
C PRO A 76 -3.53 4.70 0.52
N ASN A 77 -3.39 5.63 -0.44
CA ASN A 77 -4.00 6.95 -0.33
C ASN A 77 -5.48 6.90 -0.73
N LEU A 78 -6.23 8.00 -0.54
CA LEU A 78 -7.67 8.03 -0.82
C LEU A 78 -8.02 7.67 -2.28
N PRO A 79 -7.36 8.22 -3.33
CA PRO A 79 -7.59 7.81 -4.71
C PRO A 79 -7.30 6.32 -4.98
N GLU A 80 -6.22 5.78 -4.41
CA GLU A 80 -5.86 4.37 -4.53
C GLU A 80 -6.90 3.48 -3.85
N LEU A 81 -7.37 3.88 -2.67
CA LEU A 81 -8.39 3.16 -1.91
C LEU A 81 -9.71 3.09 -2.69
N HIS A 82 -10.17 4.23 -3.24
CA HIS A 82 -11.33 4.27 -4.13
C HIS A 82 -11.14 3.35 -5.36
N ARG A 83 -9.96 3.39 -5.99
CA ARG A 83 -9.67 2.56 -7.16
C ARG A 83 -9.66 1.06 -6.85
N LEU A 84 -9.23 0.66 -5.65
CA LEU A 84 -9.21 -0.74 -5.20
C LEU A 84 -10.59 -1.29 -4.89
N THR A 85 -11.53 -0.43 -4.44
CA THR A 85 -12.81 -0.88 -3.86
C THR A 85 -14.03 -0.42 -4.64
N GLY A 86 -13.92 0.67 -5.39
CA GLY A 86 -15.05 1.35 -6.05
C GLY A 86 -16.00 2.06 -5.07
N LYS A 87 -15.59 2.27 -3.82
CA LYS A 87 -16.40 2.89 -2.78
C LYS A 87 -15.89 4.30 -2.48
N ASP A 88 -16.80 5.21 -2.12
CA ASP A 88 -16.48 6.60 -1.81
C ASP A 88 -16.09 6.84 -0.36
N ASP A 89 -16.69 6.09 0.58
CA ASP A 89 -16.34 6.19 2.01
C ASP A 89 -15.02 5.49 2.31
N PRO A 90 -14.00 6.22 2.82
CA PRO A 90 -12.67 5.65 3.07
C PRO A 90 -12.66 4.55 4.12
N VAL A 91 -13.44 4.67 5.19
CA VAL A 91 -13.47 3.69 6.27
C VAL A 91 -14.16 2.41 5.79
N GLU A 92 -15.30 2.54 5.08
CA GLU A 92 -15.99 1.40 4.48
C GLU A 92 -15.11 0.68 3.45
N SER A 93 -14.37 1.45 2.65
CA SER A 93 -13.39 0.93 1.69
C SER A 93 -12.30 0.10 2.40
N ALA A 94 -11.69 0.66 3.42
CA ALA A 94 -10.62 -0.01 4.17
C ALA A 94 -11.13 -1.27 4.88
N LEU A 95 -12.29 -1.21 5.54
CA LEU A 95 -12.92 -2.38 6.15
C LEU A 95 -13.19 -3.49 5.14
N SER A 96 -13.61 -3.12 3.92
CA SER A 96 -13.81 -4.09 2.83
C SER A 96 -12.51 -4.81 2.44
N LEU A 97 -11.36 -4.07 2.40
CA LEU A 97 -10.06 -4.67 2.11
C LEU A 97 -9.56 -5.54 3.27
N VAL A 98 -9.70 -5.07 4.52
CA VAL A 98 -9.35 -5.84 5.72
C VAL A 98 -10.11 -7.17 5.74
N GLY A 99 -11.43 -7.13 5.57
CA GLY A 99 -12.25 -8.35 5.55
C GLY A 99 -11.94 -9.31 4.40
N LYS A 100 -11.56 -8.76 3.24
CA LYS A 100 -11.24 -9.56 2.04
C LYS A 100 -9.84 -10.16 2.07
N HIS A 101 -8.83 -9.40 2.49
CA HIS A 101 -7.42 -9.75 2.35
C HIS A 101 -6.73 -10.07 3.67
N ARG A 102 -7.38 -9.80 4.82
CA ARG A 102 -6.86 -10.06 6.17
C ARG A 102 -5.56 -9.29 6.48
N CYS A 103 -5.32 -8.17 5.82
CA CYS A 103 -4.23 -7.25 6.12
C CYS A 103 -4.79 -5.98 6.76
N ALA A 104 -4.03 -5.36 7.66
CA ALA A 104 -4.36 -4.02 8.13
C ALA A 104 -4.30 -3.01 6.97
N VAL A 105 -5.09 -1.93 7.04
CA VAL A 105 -5.08 -0.87 6.03
C VAL A 105 -4.78 0.47 6.68
N LEU A 106 -3.66 1.09 6.33
CA LEU A 106 -3.32 2.46 6.72
C LEU A 106 -3.78 3.42 5.62
N ILE A 107 -4.86 4.14 5.88
CA ILE A 107 -5.36 5.20 5.00
C ILE A 107 -4.49 6.43 5.17
N LYS A 108 -3.88 6.91 4.07
CA LYS A 108 -3.11 8.16 4.06
C LYS A 108 -4.00 9.33 3.69
N GLY A 109 -4.30 10.23 4.64
CA GLY A 109 -5.24 11.35 4.49
C GLY A 109 -4.73 12.57 3.73
N GLY A 110 -3.53 12.52 3.16
CA GLY A 110 -2.88 13.68 2.53
C GLY A 110 -3.54 14.26 1.27
N HIS A 111 -4.63 13.68 0.78
CA HIS A 111 -5.35 14.10 -0.43
C HIS A 111 -6.66 14.83 -0.13
N GLU A 112 -7.01 15.05 1.14
CA GLU A 112 -8.18 15.84 1.52
C GLU A 112 -7.92 17.34 1.36
N GLU A 113 -8.98 18.11 1.08
CA GLU A 113 -8.92 19.56 1.06
C GLU A 113 -8.94 20.10 2.49
N GLY A 114 -8.03 21.03 2.81
CA GLY A 114 -7.95 21.68 4.11
C GLY A 114 -6.59 21.55 4.81
N ASP A 115 -6.48 22.16 5.99
CA ASP A 115 -5.24 22.21 6.77
C ASP A 115 -5.07 21.02 7.72
N ALA A 116 -6.14 20.27 7.95
CA ALA A 116 -6.10 19.06 8.78
C ALA A 116 -5.79 17.81 7.92
N LEU A 117 -4.85 17.02 8.35
CA LEU A 117 -4.56 15.69 7.80
C LEU A 117 -5.01 14.65 8.79
N ALA A 118 -5.67 13.61 8.31
CA ALA A 118 -6.03 12.47 9.15
C ALA A 118 -5.55 11.18 8.49
N ASP A 119 -4.64 10.48 9.15
CA ASP A 119 -4.29 9.10 8.80
C ASP A 119 -5.08 8.16 9.71
N ALA A 120 -5.48 7.00 9.21
CA ALA A 120 -6.21 6.01 9.99
C ALA A 120 -5.72 4.60 9.68
N LEU A 121 -5.36 3.85 10.72
CA LEU A 121 -5.10 2.42 10.63
C LEU A 121 -6.39 1.67 10.96
N ILE A 122 -6.82 0.84 10.02
CA ILE A 122 -8.00 -0.03 10.14
C ILE A 122 -7.51 -1.47 10.24
N GLU A 123 -7.90 -2.13 11.30
CA GLU A 123 -7.66 -3.55 11.59
C GLU A 123 -9.00 -4.28 11.72
N GLU A 124 -9.00 -5.59 11.88
CA GLU A 124 -10.24 -6.39 11.94
C GLU A 124 -11.19 -5.91 13.05
N ASP A 125 -10.68 -5.62 14.24
CA ASP A 125 -11.45 -5.26 15.43
C ASP A 125 -11.08 -3.88 15.99
N ASN A 126 -10.25 -3.11 15.29
CA ASN A 126 -9.73 -1.86 15.83
C ASN A 126 -9.56 -0.78 14.74
N MET A 127 -9.71 0.47 15.17
CA MET A 127 -9.39 1.65 14.35
C MET A 127 -8.61 2.64 15.20
N THR A 128 -7.44 3.01 14.71
CA THR A 128 -6.61 4.07 15.32
C THR A 128 -6.44 5.20 14.31
N SER A 129 -6.67 6.45 14.73
CA SER A 129 -6.51 7.61 13.87
C SER A 129 -5.52 8.62 14.45
N TRP A 130 -4.78 9.27 13.58
CA TRP A 130 -3.86 10.35 13.92
C TRP A 130 -4.25 11.59 13.14
N GLN A 131 -4.23 12.74 13.83
CA GLN A 131 -4.46 14.03 13.20
C GLN A 131 -3.16 14.82 13.16
N GLY A 132 -2.92 15.47 12.04
CA GLY A 132 -1.78 16.35 11.82
C GLY A 132 -2.18 17.65 11.13
N GLN A 133 -1.26 18.59 11.09
CA GLN A 133 -1.43 19.81 10.31
C GLN A 133 -0.67 19.68 8.98
N ARG A 134 -1.26 20.19 7.91
CA ARG A 134 -0.61 20.23 6.61
C ARG A 134 0.59 21.17 6.65
N ILE A 135 1.74 20.67 6.28
CA ILE A 135 2.94 21.48 6.07
C ILE A 135 2.86 22.06 4.65
N ASN A 136 2.83 23.38 4.56
CA ASN A 136 2.83 24.05 3.26
C ASN A 136 4.23 23.97 2.63
N THR A 137 4.40 23.00 1.73
CA THR A 137 5.65 22.74 1.02
C THR A 137 5.41 22.23 -0.40
N THR A 138 6.34 22.51 -1.30
CA THR A 138 6.37 21.95 -2.66
C THR A 138 7.17 20.65 -2.73
N SER A 139 7.88 20.28 -1.66
CA SER A 139 8.73 19.09 -1.58
C SER A 139 7.95 17.85 -1.10
N THR A 140 6.95 17.43 -1.90
CA THR A 140 6.04 16.33 -1.54
C THR A 140 6.41 15.01 -2.22
N HIS A 141 7.43 15.00 -3.09
CA HIS A 141 7.85 13.79 -3.80
C HIS A 141 8.39 12.74 -2.83
N GLY A 142 7.87 11.53 -2.91
CA GLY A 142 8.33 10.38 -2.13
C GLY A 142 7.81 10.31 -0.69
N THR A 143 6.97 11.25 -0.23
CA THR A 143 6.44 11.25 1.15
C THR A 143 5.63 9.98 1.47
N GLY A 144 4.78 9.52 0.55
CA GLY A 144 4.03 8.27 0.69
C GLY A 144 4.94 7.05 0.77
N CYS A 145 5.97 6.99 -0.09
CA CYS A 145 6.94 5.89 -0.08
C CYS A 145 7.76 5.86 1.22
N THR A 146 8.10 7.04 1.77
CA THR A 146 8.82 7.14 3.05
C THR A 146 7.95 6.70 4.22
N LEU A 147 6.66 7.05 4.23
CA LEU A 147 5.73 6.61 5.27
C LEU A 147 5.59 5.08 5.28
N ALA A 148 5.62 4.45 4.11
CA ALA A 148 5.46 3.00 3.96
C ALA A 148 6.78 2.21 4.21
N SER A 149 7.88 2.90 4.48
CA SER A 149 9.18 2.28 4.77
C SER A 149 9.43 2.22 6.26
#